data_0b124e2ba0e2065589c3776d58bdbfe2
#
_entry.id   0b124e2ba0e2065589c3776d58bdbfe2
#
_cell.length_a   1.000
_cell.length_b   1.000
_cell.length_c   1.000
_cell.angle_alpha   90.00
_cell.angle_beta   90.00
_cell.angle_gamma   90.00
#
_symmetry.space_group_name_H-M   'P 1'
#
loop_
_entity.id
_entity.type
_entity.pdbx_description
1 polymer ?
#
loop_
_entity_poly.entity_id
_entity_poly.type
_entity_poly.pdbx_seq_one_letter_code
_entity_poly.pdbx_strand_id
1 'polypeptide(L)'
;GRQARVLQFDVADREASATALLADIAAHGCYYGVVCNAGIARDNAFPAMPGEDWDAVIHTNLDAFYNVLHPLTMPLVRRRKPARIVTLSSVSGLAGNRGQVNYSAAKAGIIGATKALAVELASRQITVNCVAPGLIETDMVSSELLEEALKIIPARRAGRPDEVAAAVAFLMGEDAAYITRQVISVNGGMFG
;
A
#
# COMPACT_ATOMS: atom_id res chain seq x y z
N GLY A 1 25.83 -0.96 8.62
CA GLY A 1 24.57 -1.68 8.76
C GLY A 1 23.49 -0.75 9.27
N ARG A 2 22.24 -1.01 8.89
CA ARG A 2 21.06 -0.29 9.40
C ARG A 2 20.44 -1.12 10.52
N GLN A 3 19.88 -0.47 11.52
CA GLN A 3 19.15 -1.14 12.59
C GLN A 3 17.68 -1.34 12.16
N ALA A 4 17.12 -2.50 12.46
CA ALA A 4 15.71 -2.80 12.29
C ALA A 4 15.12 -3.30 13.60
N ARG A 5 13.89 -2.90 13.89
CA ARG A 5 13.06 -3.41 14.98
C ARG A 5 11.81 -4.05 14.40
N VAL A 6 11.36 -5.14 14.99
CA VAL A 6 10.13 -5.81 14.62
C VAL A 6 9.08 -5.52 15.68
N LEU A 7 7.92 -5.02 15.25
CA LEU A 7 6.71 -4.91 16.05
C LEU A 7 5.72 -5.93 15.51
N GLN A 8 5.33 -6.89 16.33
CA GLN A 8 4.41 -7.95 15.93
C GLN A 8 2.99 -7.58 16.36
N PHE A 9 2.11 -7.35 15.39
CA PHE A 9 0.68 -7.13 15.58
C PHE A 9 -0.07 -7.44 14.27
N ASP A 10 -1.37 -7.70 14.37
CA ASP A 10 -2.24 -7.82 13.20
C ASP A 10 -2.73 -6.42 12.76
N VAL A 11 -2.45 -6.05 11.53
CA VAL A 11 -2.88 -4.76 10.96
C VAL A 11 -4.40 -4.66 10.80
N ALA A 12 -5.11 -5.78 10.79
CA ALA A 12 -6.57 -5.82 10.81
C ALA A 12 -7.16 -5.50 12.20
N ASP A 13 -6.36 -5.69 13.27
CA ASP A 13 -6.75 -5.35 14.64
C ASP A 13 -6.42 -3.88 14.95
N ARG A 14 -7.46 -3.08 15.13
CA ARG A 14 -7.34 -1.63 15.37
C ARG A 14 -6.68 -1.29 16.70
N GLU A 15 -7.04 -2.00 17.76
CA GLU A 15 -6.50 -1.75 19.10
C GLU A 15 -5.04 -2.21 19.20
N ALA A 16 -4.73 -3.40 18.69
CA ALA A 16 -3.36 -3.91 18.66
C ALA A 16 -2.44 -3.00 17.85
N SER A 17 -2.89 -2.55 16.66
CA SER A 17 -2.15 -1.61 15.82
C SER A 17 -1.85 -0.30 16.57
N ALA A 18 -2.88 0.34 17.15
CA ALA A 18 -2.71 1.60 17.86
C ALA A 18 -1.78 1.44 19.07
N THR A 19 -1.98 0.40 19.86
CA THR A 19 -1.18 0.13 21.07
C THR A 19 0.29 -0.07 20.71
N ALA A 20 0.61 -0.94 19.76
CA ALA A 20 1.98 -1.23 19.36
C ALA A 20 2.70 0.00 18.79
N LEU A 21 2.04 0.72 17.88
CA LEU A 21 2.63 1.89 17.21
C LEU A 21 2.85 3.07 18.16
N LEU A 22 1.89 3.36 19.04
CA LEU A 22 2.03 4.45 20.02
C LEU A 22 3.05 4.14 21.11
N ALA A 23 3.16 2.88 21.53
CA ALA A 23 4.21 2.46 22.47
C ALA A 23 5.62 2.60 21.86
N ASP A 24 5.80 2.22 20.58
CA ASP A 24 7.08 2.40 19.89
C ASP A 24 7.44 3.87 19.71
N ILE A 25 6.47 4.73 19.36
CA ILE A 25 6.67 6.18 19.29
C ILE A 25 7.08 6.76 20.64
N ALA A 26 6.44 6.33 21.72
CA ALA A 26 6.77 6.79 23.07
C ALA A 26 8.20 6.42 23.47
N ALA A 27 8.66 5.23 23.08
CA ALA A 27 10.00 4.74 23.44
C ALA A 27 11.12 5.28 22.53
N HIS A 28 10.84 5.53 21.24
CA HIS A 28 11.89 5.79 20.25
C HIS A 28 11.66 7.07 19.42
N GLY A 29 10.58 7.77 19.62
CA GLY A 29 10.22 8.96 18.87
C GLY A 29 9.42 8.67 17.60
N CYS A 30 8.86 9.74 17.03
CA CYS A 30 7.96 9.64 15.88
C CYS A 30 8.71 9.30 14.59
N TYR A 31 8.09 8.49 13.74
CA TYR A 31 8.61 8.07 12.45
C TYR A 31 8.84 9.25 11.49
N TYR A 32 9.80 9.09 10.58
CA TYR A 32 9.95 9.96 9.40
C TYR A 32 8.93 9.62 8.33
N GLY A 33 8.67 8.35 8.12
CA GLY A 33 7.75 7.91 7.10
C GLY A 33 7.11 6.56 7.39
N VAL A 34 6.03 6.29 6.69
CA VAL A 34 5.22 5.08 6.81
C VAL A 34 4.98 4.47 5.44
N VAL A 35 5.21 3.17 5.30
CA VAL A 35 4.86 2.41 4.09
C VAL A 35 3.81 1.37 4.46
N CYS A 36 2.58 1.54 3.96
CA CYS A 36 1.49 0.57 4.16
C CYS A 36 1.55 -0.47 3.04
N ASN A 37 2.27 -1.57 3.29
CA ASN A 37 2.50 -2.63 2.31
C ASN A 37 1.73 -3.92 2.61
N ALA A 38 1.34 -4.17 3.87
CA ALA A 38 0.62 -5.38 4.25
C ALA A 38 -0.64 -5.58 3.40
N GLY A 39 -0.86 -6.82 2.97
CA GLY A 39 -2.02 -7.15 2.15
C GLY A 39 -2.09 -8.65 1.83
N ILE A 40 -3.30 -9.12 1.59
CA ILE A 40 -3.61 -10.49 1.18
C ILE A 40 -4.51 -10.49 -0.05
N ALA A 41 -4.50 -11.61 -0.78
CA ALA A 41 -5.48 -11.91 -1.82
C ALA A 41 -6.26 -13.17 -1.45
N ARG A 42 -7.55 -13.19 -1.79
CA ARG A 42 -8.43 -14.36 -1.73
C ARG A 42 -9.30 -14.31 -2.99
N ASP A 43 -8.75 -14.91 -4.03
CA ASP A 43 -9.33 -14.81 -5.36
C ASP A 43 -10.43 -15.85 -5.54
N ASN A 44 -11.60 -15.41 -5.99
CA ASN A 44 -12.71 -16.30 -6.34
C ASN A 44 -13.68 -15.58 -7.27
N ALA A 45 -14.39 -16.33 -8.11
CA ALA A 45 -15.51 -15.76 -8.87
C ALA A 45 -16.56 -15.21 -7.89
N PHE A 46 -17.07 -14.00 -8.15
CA PHE A 46 -17.95 -13.30 -7.20
C PHE A 46 -19.12 -14.12 -6.67
N PRO A 47 -19.86 -14.89 -7.51
CA PRO A 47 -20.95 -15.73 -6.99
C PRO A 47 -20.53 -16.88 -6.06
N ALA A 48 -19.25 -17.25 -6.09
CA ALA A 48 -18.68 -18.33 -5.27
C ALA A 48 -17.77 -17.81 -4.15
N MET A 49 -17.61 -16.49 -4.03
CA MET A 49 -16.75 -15.87 -3.03
C MET A 49 -17.40 -15.96 -1.64
N PRO A 50 -16.78 -16.65 -0.67
CA PRO A 50 -17.28 -16.67 0.70
C PRO A 50 -17.20 -15.28 1.34
N GLY A 51 -18.16 -14.95 2.23
CA GLY A 51 -18.15 -13.68 2.96
C GLY A 51 -16.88 -13.48 3.80
N GLU A 52 -16.36 -14.56 4.37
CA GLU A 52 -15.11 -14.56 5.13
C GLU A 52 -13.89 -14.15 4.29
N ASP A 53 -13.82 -14.55 3.02
CA ASP A 53 -12.75 -14.13 2.10
C ASP A 53 -12.88 -12.66 1.73
N TRP A 54 -14.12 -12.18 1.56
CA TRP A 54 -14.39 -10.75 1.38
C TRP A 54 -13.92 -9.96 2.59
N ASP A 55 -14.37 -10.32 3.79
CA ASP A 55 -14.06 -9.61 5.03
C ASP A 55 -12.56 -9.63 5.33
N ALA A 56 -11.89 -10.78 5.18
CA ALA A 56 -10.45 -10.88 5.40
C ALA A 56 -9.65 -9.94 4.49
N VAL A 57 -10.02 -9.85 3.20
CA VAL A 57 -9.35 -8.96 2.25
C VAL A 57 -9.62 -7.50 2.56
N ILE A 58 -10.85 -7.12 2.89
CA ILE A 58 -11.20 -5.74 3.24
C ILE A 58 -10.47 -5.33 4.53
N HIS A 59 -10.54 -6.14 5.58
CA HIS A 59 -9.93 -5.81 6.87
C HIS A 59 -8.40 -5.71 6.78
N THR A 60 -7.75 -6.65 6.09
CA THR A 60 -6.28 -6.63 5.98
C THR A 60 -5.78 -5.56 5.03
N ASN A 61 -6.44 -5.34 3.89
CA ASN A 61 -5.93 -4.42 2.88
C ASN A 61 -6.42 -2.98 3.09
N LEU A 62 -7.72 -2.78 3.39
CA LEU A 62 -8.31 -1.44 3.45
C LEU A 62 -8.40 -0.89 4.87
N ASP A 63 -8.93 -1.67 5.83
CA ASP A 63 -9.07 -1.17 7.21
C ASP A 63 -7.69 -0.95 7.86
N ALA A 64 -6.66 -1.70 7.46
CA ALA A 64 -5.28 -1.48 7.86
C ALA A 64 -4.77 -0.07 7.53
N PHE A 65 -5.25 0.56 6.45
CA PHE A 65 -4.94 1.96 6.17
C PHE A 65 -5.35 2.86 7.36
N TYR A 66 -6.57 2.71 7.84
CA TYR A 66 -7.06 3.45 9.00
C TYR A 66 -6.33 3.02 10.28
N ASN A 67 -6.24 1.72 10.53
CA ASN A 67 -5.69 1.17 11.76
C ASN A 67 -4.23 1.59 12.00
N VAL A 68 -3.44 1.69 10.93
CA VAL A 68 -2.03 2.11 10.99
C VAL A 68 -1.88 3.63 10.94
N LEU A 69 -2.56 4.31 10.02
CA LEU A 69 -2.30 5.74 9.78
C LEU A 69 -3.02 6.65 10.76
N HIS A 70 -4.21 6.27 11.24
CA HIS A 70 -4.96 7.10 12.19
C HIS A 70 -4.17 7.39 13.48
N PRO A 71 -3.63 6.41 14.21
CA PRO A 71 -2.85 6.67 15.41
C PRO A 71 -1.54 7.43 15.13
N LEU A 72 -0.97 7.32 13.93
CA LEU A 72 0.28 7.97 13.55
C LEU A 72 0.10 9.41 13.07
N THR A 73 -1.06 9.78 12.57
CA THR A 73 -1.29 11.09 11.92
C THR A 73 -1.00 12.25 12.86
N MET A 74 -1.58 12.26 14.06
CA MET A 74 -1.35 13.37 14.99
C MET A 74 0.09 13.44 15.52
N PRO A 75 0.78 12.34 15.87
CA PRO A 75 2.21 12.35 16.14
C PRO A 75 3.05 12.96 15.00
N LEU A 76 2.79 12.56 13.74
CA LEU A 76 3.47 13.12 12.57
C LEU A 76 3.26 14.64 12.45
N VAL A 77 2.01 15.10 12.58
CA VAL A 77 1.65 16.55 12.54
C VAL A 77 2.33 17.33 13.66
N ARG A 78 2.30 16.82 14.90
CA ARG A 78 2.88 17.48 16.08
C ARG A 78 4.40 17.56 16.01
N ARG A 79 5.06 16.67 15.31
CA ARG A 79 6.51 16.71 15.10
C ARG A 79 6.97 17.98 14.35
N ARG A 80 6.10 18.60 13.55
CA ARG A 80 6.39 19.81 12.74
C ARG A 80 7.62 19.67 11.86
N LYS A 81 7.84 18.50 11.30
CA LYS A 81 8.93 18.18 10.37
C LYS A 81 8.35 17.42 9.17
N PRO A 82 8.99 17.51 8.01
CA PRO A 82 8.55 16.76 6.83
C PRO A 82 8.39 15.27 7.10
N ALA A 83 7.36 14.67 6.55
CA ALA A 83 7.12 13.23 6.61
C ALA A 83 6.62 12.67 5.28
N ARG A 84 6.68 11.36 5.14
CA ARG A 84 6.30 10.62 3.92
C ARG A 84 5.37 9.47 4.27
N ILE A 85 4.29 9.36 3.54
CA ILE A 85 3.37 8.21 3.62
C ILE A 85 3.25 7.62 2.20
N VAL A 86 3.54 6.35 2.07
CA VAL A 86 3.38 5.60 0.82
C VAL A 86 2.49 4.39 1.07
N THR A 87 1.44 4.27 0.29
CA THR A 87 0.51 3.13 0.33
C THR A 87 0.70 2.26 -0.90
N LEU A 88 0.43 0.96 -0.78
CA LEU A 88 0.49 0.01 -1.89
C LEU A 88 -0.92 -0.38 -2.35
N SER A 89 -1.30 0.09 -3.55
CA SER A 89 -2.45 -0.39 -4.28
C SER A 89 -2.07 -1.55 -5.22
N SER A 90 -2.67 -1.62 -6.38
CA SER A 90 -2.43 -2.59 -7.44
C SER A 90 -3.03 -2.10 -8.75
N VAL A 91 -2.59 -2.65 -9.88
CA VAL A 91 -3.30 -2.52 -11.15
C VAL A 91 -4.76 -3.00 -11.03
N SER A 92 -5.02 -4.00 -10.17
CA SER A 92 -6.40 -4.45 -9.89
C SER A 92 -7.25 -3.38 -9.20
N GLY A 93 -6.65 -2.47 -8.46
CA GLY A 93 -7.34 -1.31 -7.87
C GLY A 93 -7.60 -0.18 -8.89
N LEU A 94 -6.85 -0.14 -9.99
CA LEU A 94 -7.02 0.83 -11.08
C LEU A 94 -8.05 0.37 -12.11
N ALA A 95 -7.93 -0.88 -12.57
CA ALA A 95 -8.68 -1.42 -13.70
C ALA A 95 -9.78 -2.41 -13.30
N GLY A 96 -9.73 -2.96 -12.09
CA GLY A 96 -10.46 -4.18 -11.72
C GLY A 96 -9.80 -5.43 -12.29
N ASN A 97 -10.06 -6.59 -11.68
CA ASN A 97 -9.59 -7.86 -12.21
C ASN A 97 -10.62 -8.96 -11.92
N ARG A 98 -10.83 -9.84 -12.91
CA ARG A 98 -11.76 -10.97 -12.77
C ARG A 98 -11.32 -11.88 -11.62
N GLY A 99 -12.28 -12.26 -10.77
CA GLY A 99 -12.00 -13.10 -9.60
C GLY A 99 -11.46 -12.34 -8.37
N GLN A 100 -11.26 -11.03 -8.50
CA GLN A 100 -10.69 -10.17 -7.46
C GLN A 100 -11.61 -9.02 -7.05
N VAL A 101 -12.90 -9.23 -6.94
CA VAL A 101 -13.84 -8.14 -6.62
C VAL A 101 -13.54 -7.53 -5.24
N ASN A 102 -13.26 -8.37 -4.23
CA ASN A 102 -12.83 -7.95 -2.89
C ASN A 102 -11.48 -7.19 -2.92
N TYR A 103 -10.48 -7.76 -3.58
CA TYR A 103 -9.14 -7.18 -3.68
C TYR A 103 -9.16 -5.86 -4.47
N SER A 104 -9.85 -5.83 -5.61
CA SER A 104 -10.00 -4.62 -6.43
C SER A 104 -10.71 -3.51 -5.65
N ALA A 105 -11.79 -3.84 -4.91
CA ALA A 105 -12.49 -2.89 -4.05
C ALA A 105 -11.58 -2.30 -2.97
N ALA A 106 -10.84 -3.15 -2.25
CA ALA A 106 -9.91 -2.72 -1.22
C ALA A 106 -8.79 -1.83 -1.80
N LYS A 107 -8.17 -2.26 -2.91
CA LYS A 107 -7.05 -1.52 -3.53
C LYS A 107 -7.51 -0.22 -4.20
N ALA A 108 -8.71 -0.15 -4.73
CA ALA A 108 -9.33 1.10 -5.20
C ALA A 108 -9.65 2.04 -4.01
N GLY A 109 -10.14 1.49 -2.90
CA GLY A 109 -10.39 2.23 -1.66
C GLY A 109 -9.12 2.90 -1.11
N ILE A 110 -7.99 2.20 -1.12
CA ILE A 110 -6.68 2.75 -0.75
C ILE A 110 -6.33 3.98 -1.62
N ILE A 111 -6.58 3.94 -2.92
CA ILE A 111 -6.32 5.07 -3.82
C ILE A 111 -7.13 6.30 -3.40
N GLY A 112 -8.44 6.10 -3.16
CA GLY A 112 -9.32 7.17 -2.69
C GLY A 112 -8.89 7.76 -1.36
N ALA A 113 -8.62 6.88 -0.37
CA ALA A 113 -8.17 7.26 0.96
C ALA A 113 -6.82 8.01 0.93
N THR A 114 -5.86 7.53 0.14
CA THR A 114 -4.56 8.20 -0.07
C THR A 114 -4.73 9.61 -0.61
N LYS A 115 -5.57 9.78 -1.64
CA LYS A 115 -5.82 11.08 -2.25
C LYS A 115 -6.49 12.07 -1.29
N ALA A 116 -7.41 11.60 -0.46
CA ALA A 116 -8.08 12.43 0.54
C ALA A 116 -7.10 12.86 1.64
N LEU A 117 -6.39 11.91 2.23
CA LEU A 117 -5.41 12.16 3.30
C LEU A 117 -4.27 13.09 2.83
N ALA A 118 -3.86 12.99 1.57
CA ALA A 118 -2.85 13.86 0.99
C ALA A 118 -3.26 15.35 1.03
N VAL A 119 -4.53 15.65 0.78
CA VAL A 119 -5.07 17.03 0.83
C VAL A 119 -5.05 17.55 2.27
N GLU A 120 -5.41 16.73 3.24
CA GLU A 120 -5.45 17.11 4.65
C GLU A 120 -4.06 17.41 5.22
N LEU A 121 -3.04 16.69 4.77
CA LEU A 121 -1.70 16.72 5.36
C LEU A 121 -0.69 17.58 4.60
N ALA A 122 -0.99 18.02 3.37
CA ALA A 122 -0.06 18.75 2.51
C ALA A 122 0.49 20.03 3.18
N SER A 123 -0.37 20.81 3.86
CA SER A 123 0.04 22.03 4.58
C SER A 123 1.00 21.77 5.76
N ARG A 124 1.15 20.50 6.16
CA ARG A 124 2.05 20.06 7.23
C ARG A 124 3.37 19.50 6.69
N GLN A 125 3.64 19.65 5.39
CA GLN A 125 4.80 19.09 4.70
C GLN A 125 4.86 17.54 4.79
N ILE A 126 3.69 16.92 4.91
CA ILE A 126 3.53 15.47 4.90
C ILE A 126 2.97 15.08 3.53
N THR A 127 3.76 14.37 2.73
CA THR A 127 3.28 13.86 1.44
C THR A 127 2.64 12.49 1.62
N VAL A 128 1.56 12.24 0.88
CA VAL A 128 0.88 10.96 0.87
C VAL A 128 0.68 10.53 -0.58
N ASN A 129 1.31 9.43 -0.97
CA ASN A 129 1.27 8.90 -2.33
C ASN A 129 0.95 7.41 -2.32
N CYS A 130 0.53 6.90 -3.45
CA CYS A 130 0.23 5.50 -3.68
C CYS A 130 1.14 4.94 -4.77
N VAL A 131 1.64 3.72 -4.60
CA VAL A 131 2.25 2.95 -5.68
C VAL A 131 1.28 1.85 -6.07
N ALA A 132 1.07 1.66 -7.37
CA ALA A 132 0.18 0.65 -7.96
C ALA A 132 0.99 -0.32 -8.82
N PRO A 133 1.50 -1.42 -8.23
CA PRO A 133 2.21 -2.45 -8.98
C PRO A 133 1.29 -3.20 -9.93
N GLY A 134 1.85 -3.66 -11.06
CA GLY A 134 1.26 -4.68 -11.92
C GLY A 134 1.59 -6.09 -11.46
N LEU A 135 1.82 -6.98 -12.44
CA LEU A 135 2.32 -8.32 -12.14
C LEU A 135 3.78 -8.24 -11.73
N ILE A 136 4.08 -8.70 -10.52
CA ILE A 136 5.42 -8.70 -9.93
C ILE A 136 5.84 -10.15 -9.68
N GLU A 137 7.07 -10.50 -10.05
CA GLU A 137 7.66 -11.80 -9.80
C GLU A 137 7.70 -12.07 -8.29
N THR A 138 6.93 -13.07 -7.87
CA THR A 138 6.93 -13.59 -6.51
C THR A 138 6.79 -15.11 -6.59
N ASP A 139 7.14 -15.81 -5.54
CA ASP A 139 7.03 -17.29 -5.46
C ASP A 139 5.61 -17.82 -5.69
N MET A 140 4.61 -16.92 -5.77
CA MET A 140 3.19 -17.27 -5.95
C MET A 140 2.71 -17.20 -7.41
N VAL A 141 3.53 -16.79 -8.37
CA VAL A 141 3.14 -16.64 -9.77
C VAL A 141 3.48 -17.92 -10.53
N SER A 142 2.46 -18.67 -11.01
CA SER A 142 2.67 -19.83 -11.85
C SER A 142 3.19 -19.44 -13.25
N SER A 143 3.90 -20.34 -13.91
CA SER A 143 4.40 -20.13 -15.28
C SER A 143 3.30 -19.85 -16.30
N GLU A 144 2.15 -20.53 -16.16
CA GLU A 144 1.01 -20.37 -17.06
C GLU A 144 0.35 -18.99 -16.90
N LEU A 145 0.19 -18.53 -15.64
CA LEU A 145 -0.32 -17.18 -15.36
C LEU A 145 0.62 -16.11 -15.90
N LEU A 146 1.92 -16.34 -15.79
CA LEU A 146 2.95 -15.44 -16.32
C LEU A 146 2.84 -15.34 -17.85
N GLU A 147 2.75 -16.45 -18.57
CA GLU A 147 2.65 -16.46 -20.04
C GLU A 147 1.42 -15.68 -20.55
N GLU A 148 0.25 -15.84 -19.91
CA GLU A 148 -0.95 -15.10 -20.27
C GLU A 148 -0.79 -13.59 -19.96
N ALA A 149 -0.23 -13.25 -18.81
CA ALA A 149 -0.02 -11.86 -18.42
C ALA A 149 1.00 -11.16 -19.35
N LEU A 150 2.02 -11.86 -19.82
CA LEU A 150 3.01 -11.31 -20.77
C LEU A 150 2.40 -10.87 -22.10
N LYS A 151 1.25 -11.41 -22.48
CA LYS A 151 0.54 -10.99 -23.71
C LYS A 151 -0.02 -9.58 -23.59
N ILE A 152 -0.41 -9.18 -22.38
CA ILE A 152 -1.05 -7.88 -22.10
C ILE A 152 -0.12 -6.83 -21.49
N ILE A 153 1.07 -7.22 -21.02
CA ILE A 153 2.07 -6.28 -20.49
C ILE A 153 2.93 -5.75 -21.66
N PRO A 154 2.89 -4.45 -21.97
CA PRO A 154 3.70 -3.88 -23.06
C PRO A 154 5.22 -4.12 -22.90
N ALA A 155 5.73 -4.06 -21.67
CA ALA A 155 7.15 -4.34 -21.38
C ALA A 155 7.55 -5.81 -21.56
N ARG A 156 6.60 -6.71 -21.84
CA ARG A 156 6.80 -8.14 -22.10
C ARG A 156 7.55 -8.91 -21.01
N ARG A 157 7.44 -8.46 -19.78
CA ARG A 157 7.96 -9.14 -18.59
C ARG A 157 7.15 -8.74 -17.35
N ALA A 158 7.19 -9.56 -16.32
CA ALA A 158 6.79 -9.15 -15.00
C ALA A 158 7.80 -8.14 -14.42
N GLY A 159 7.34 -7.33 -13.49
CA GLY A 159 8.23 -6.48 -12.70
C GLY A 159 8.89 -7.27 -11.59
N ARG A 160 10.03 -6.78 -11.08
CA ARG A 160 10.68 -7.34 -9.89
C ARG A 160 10.30 -6.56 -8.64
N PRO A 161 10.33 -7.18 -7.45
CA PRO A 161 10.06 -6.50 -6.18
C PRO A 161 10.94 -5.25 -5.96
N ASP A 162 12.21 -5.31 -6.37
CA ASP A 162 13.14 -4.18 -6.27
C ASP A 162 12.76 -2.98 -7.15
N GLU A 163 12.06 -3.19 -8.26
CA GLU A 163 11.56 -2.10 -9.11
C GLU A 163 10.38 -1.35 -8.43
N VAL A 164 9.54 -2.06 -7.70
CA VAL A 164 8.50 -1.45 -6.87
C VAL A 164 9.14 -0.74 -5.68
N ALA A 165 10.09 -1.37 -5.02
CA ALA A 165 10.81 -0.79 -3.88
C ALA A 165 11.56 0.49 -4.27
N ALA A 166 12.11 0.58 -5.48
CA ALA A 166 12.76 1.78 -5.99
C ALA A 166 11.79 2.96 -6.10
N ALA A 167 10.57 2.74 -6.60
CA ALA A 167 9.52 3.78 -6.65
C ALA A 167 9.12 4.24 -5.24
N VAL A 168 8.95 3.29 -4.31
CA VAL A 168 8.68 3.61 -2.89
C VAL A 168 9.83 4.40 -2.29
N ALA A 169 11.08 3.98 -2.49
CA ALA A 169 12.26 4.67 -1.96
C ALA A 169 12.38 6.10 -2.50
N PHE A 170 12.11 6.33 -3.79
CA PHE A 170 12.05 7.66 -4.37
C PHE A 170 11.00 8.53 -3.69
N LEU A 171 9.77 8.04 -3.53
CA LEU A 171 8.68 8.79 -2.87
C LEU A 171 8.96 9.05 -1.37
N MET A 172 9.77 8.24 -0.74
CA MET A 172 10.23 8.43 0.65
C MET A 172 11.40 9.42 0.76
N GLY A 173 12.05 9.76 -0.35
CA GLY A 173 13.19 10.66 -0.40
C GLY A 173 12.82 12.14 -0.31
N GLU A 174 13.86 12.98 -0.21
CA GLU A 174 13.72 14.44 -0.19
C GLU A 174 13.37 14.99 -1.58
N ASP A 175 13.84 14.35 -2.64
CA ASP A 175 13.57 14.76 -4.03
C ASP A 175 12.08 14.67 -4.40
N ALA A 176 11.29 13.90 -3.65
CA ALA A 176 9.84 13.80 -3.80
C ALA A 176 9.05 14.77 -2.90
N ALA A 177 9.69 15.80 -2.32
CA ALA A 177 9.06 16.69 -1.34
C ALA A 177 7.85 17.46 -1.87
N TYR A 178 7.74 17.66 -3.18
CA TYR A 178 6.59 18.34 -3.82
C TYR A 178 5.64 17.37 -4.52
N ILE A 179 5.87 16.04 -4.39
CA ILE A 179 5.02 14.99 -4.96
C ILE A 179 4.08 14.50 -3.87
N THR A 180 2.79 14.79 -4.02
CA THR A 180 1.74 14.30 -3.11
C THR A 180 0.45 14.06 -3.88
N ARG A 181 -0.45 13.23 -3.33
CA ARG A 181 -1.74 12.86 -3.94
C ARG A 181 -1.60 12.06 -5.25
N GLN A 182 -0.42 11.51 -5.55
CA GLN A 182 -0.18 10.78 -6.78
C GLN A 182 -0.41 9.28 -6.62
N VAL A 183 -0.77 8.64 -7.73
CA VAL A 183 -0.75 7.19 -7.89
C VAL A 183 0.28 6.86 -8.95
N ILE A 184 1.37 6.23 -8.54
CA ILE A 184 2.48 5.87 -9.42
C ILE A 184 2.33 4.41 -9.84
N SER A 185 2.04 4.20 -11.11
CA SER A 185 1.95 2.86 -11.69
C SER A 185 3.35 2.28 -11.93
N VAL A 186 3.59 1.06 -11.41
CA VAL A 186 4.81 0.27 -11.66
C VAL A 186 4.37 -1.07 -12.25
N ASN A 187 3.98 -1.07 -13.53
CA ASN A 187 3.24 -2.18 -14.13
C ASN A 187 3.66 -2.52 -15.57
N GLY A 188 4.80 -2.01 -16.04
CA GLY A 188 5.29 -2.28 -17.40
C GLY A 188 4.39 -1.75 -18.52
N GLY A 189 3.55 -0.73 -18.24
CA GLY A 189 2.59 -0.15 -19.17
C GLY A 189 1.27 -0.92 -19.28
N MET A 190 1.01 -1.89 -18.39
CA MET A 190 -0.21 -2.71 -18.39
C MET A 190 -1.48 -1.88 -18.25
N PHE A 191 -1.41 -0.78 -17.52
CA PHE A 191 -2.50 0.16 -17.31
C PHE A 191 -1.96 1.54 -16.93
N GLY A 192 -2.55 2.62 -17.50
CA GLY A 192 -2.16 4.00 -17.20
C GLY A 192 -3.12 5.03 -17.72
#